data_d0158482cdcb7deea8753892408b90d3
#
_entry.id   d0158482cdcb7deea8753892408b90d3
#
_cell.length_a   1.000
_cell.length_b   1.000
_cell.length_c   1.000
_cell.angle_alpha   90.00
_cell.angle_beta   90.00
_cell.angle_gamma   90.00
#
_symmetry.space_group_name_H-M   'P 1'
#
loop_
_entity.id
_entity.type
_entity.pdbx_description
1 polymer ?
#
loop_
_entity_poly.entity_id
_entity_poly.type
_entity_poly.pdbx_seq_one_letter_code
_entity_poly.pdbx_strand_id
1 'polypeptide(L)'
;MKNELRKTVLAQLTSQDPETKAKIDQYLLEQLIALPAYKDAQVIATYLSFPHEYDTSLLINQALKDGKRLLIPKTYKQGRMIFVDYDPGNIVATSFGLMEPASDLAVDKSEIDLIHVPGVVFNDEGYRIGYGAGYYDRFLSDFEGETVSTVYPCQKHDFQPDSYDIPVKEVVTCK
;
A
#
# COMPACT_ATOMS: atom_id res chain seq x y z
N MET A 1 22.92 4.36 -2.76
CA MET A 1 22.32 5.07 -1.63
C MET A 1 20.88 4.60 -1.33
N LYS A 2 19.96 4.65 -2.28
CA LYS A 2 18.58 4.15 -2.07
C LYS A 2 18.53 2.66 -1.74
N ASN A 3 19.38 1.85 -2.38
CA ASN A 3 19.44 0.40 -2.11
C ASN A 3 19.90 0.10 -0.69
N GLU A 4 20.85 0.86 -0.17
CA GLU A 4 21.34 0.68 1.20
C GLU A 4 20.28 1.09 2.21
N LEU A 5 19.61 2.21 1.96
CA LEU A 5 18.53 2.69 2.82
C LEU A 5 17.39 1.69 2.84
N ARG A 6 17.02 1.13 1.68
CA ARG A 6 16.01 0.09 1.57
C ARG A 6 16.37 -1.14 2.41
N LYS A 7 17.61 -1.60 2.30
CA LYS A 7 18.09 -2.76 3.08
C LYS A 7 18.00 -2.52 4.58
N THR A 8 18.45 -1.35 5.01
CA THR A 8 18.44 -0.99 6.44
C THR A 8 17.02 -0.98 6.99
N VAL A 9 16.10 -0.34 6.28
CA VAL A 9 14.72 -0.23 6.73
C VAL A 9 14.02 -1.59 6.67
N LEU A 10 14.26 -2.39 5.63
CA LEU A 10 13.69 -3.75 5.56
C LEU A 10 14.15 -4.61 6.74
N ALA A 11 15.42 -4.49 7.14
CA ALA A 11 15.92 -5.22 8.31
C ALA A 11 15.19 -4.79 9.59
N GLN A 12 14.92 -3.49 9.74
CA GLN A 12 14.18 -2.97 10.88
C GLN A 12 12.72 -3.45 10.86
N LEU A 13 12.09 -3.46 9.69
CA LEU A 13 10.70 -3.92 9.54
C LEU A 13 10.57 -5.41 9.89
N THR A 14 11.51 -6.23 9.46
CA THR A 14 11.45 -7.67 9.73
C THR A 14 11.77 -8.02 11.18
N SER A 15 12.41 -7.12 11.93
CA SER A 15 12.79 -7.37 13.33
C SER A 15 11.83 -6.74 14.33
N GLN A 16 10.69 -6.22 13.89
CA GLN A 16 9.69 -5.63 14.80
C GLN A 16 9.12 -6.69 15.74
N ASP A 17 8.89 -6.28 16.99
CA ASP A 17 8.19 -7.11 17.95
C ASP A 17 6.73 -7.30 17.51
N PRO A 18 6.23 -8.56 17.39
CA PRO A 18 4.87 -8.79 16.87
C PRO A 18 3.76 -8.12 17.65
N GLU A 19 3.87 -8.06 18.99
CA GLU A 19 2.84 -7.42 19.82
C GLU A 19 2.83 -5.90 19.61
N THR A 20 4.01 -5.30 19.57
CA THR A 20 4.15 -3.87 19.33
C THR A 20 3.63 -3.51 17.94
N LYS A 21 4.00 -4.31 16.94
CA LYS A 21 3.52 -4.11 15.57
C LYS A 21 2.00 -4.17 15.49
N ALA A 22 1.39 -5.15 16.14
CA ALA A 22 -0.07 -5.31 16.14
C ALA A 22 -0.78 -4.08 16.73
N LYS A 23 -0.24 -3.51 17.80
CA LYS A 23 -0.79 -2.29 18.41
C LYS A 23 -0.66 -1.08 17.49
N ILE A 24 0.49 -0.94 16.84
CA ILE A 24 0.71 0.15 15.89
C ILE A 24 -0.22 0.00 14.70
N ASP A 25 -0.35 -1.21 14.16
CA ASP A 25 -1.23 -1.46 13.02
C ASP A 25 -2.68 -1.09 13.35
N GLN A 26 -3.15 -1.43 14.54
CA GLN A 26 -4.50 -1.06 14.96
C GLN A 26 -4.66 0.46 15.09
N TYR A 27 -3.66 1.14 15.64
CA TYR A 27 -3.68 2.60 15.72
C TYR A 27 -3.71 3.24 14.34
N LEU A 28 -2.88 2.73 13.42
CA LEU A 28 -2.82 3.25 12.04
C LEU A 28 -4.15 3.03 11.32
N LEU A 29 -4.80 1.89 11.53
CA LEU A 29 -6.13 1.64 10.97
C LEU A 29 -7.12 2.70 11.46
N GLU A 30 -7.16 2.95 12.76
CA GLU A 30 -8.07 3.93 13.34
C GLU A 30 -7.86 5.33 12.76
N GLN A 31 -6.61 5.71 12.54
CA GLN A 31 -6.29 7.00 11.91
C GLN A 31 -6.69 7.03 10.44
N LEU A 32 -6.45 5.94 9.73
CA LEU A 32 -6.78 5.86 8.30
C LEU A 32 -8.28 5.98 8.06
N ILE A 33 -9.08 5.21 8.80
CA ILE A 33 -10.54 5.21 8.60
C ILE A 33 -11.21 6.49 9.09
N ALA A 34 -10.51 7.31 9.86
CA ALA A 34 -10.99 8.62 10.28
C ALA A 34 -10.79 9.70 9.20
N LEU A 35 -9.97 9.44 8.19
CA LEU A 35 -9.71 10.41 7.12
C LEU A 35 -10.95 10.62 6.24
N PRO A 36 -11.23 11.87 5.82
CA PRO A 36 -12.28 12.11 4.83
C PRO A 36 -12.11 11.29 3.56
N ALA A 37 -10.87 11.11 3.09
CA ALA A 37 -10.59 10.32 1.90
C ALA A 37 -11.09 8.88 2.04
N TYR A 38 -10.99 8.28 3.22
CA TYR A 38 -11.54 6.96 3.47
C TYR A 38 -13.06 7.01 3.55
N LYS A 39 -13.59 7.94 4.34
CA LYS A 39 -15.05 8.03 4.58
C LYS A 39 -15.84 8.25 3.30
N ASP A 40 -15.31 9.08 2.42
CA ASP A 40 -15.98 9.45 1.16
C ASP A 40 -15.79 8.39 0.06
N ALA A 41 -14.80 7.53 0.18
CA ALA A 41 -14.49 6.54 -0.83
C ALA A 41 -15.53 5.42 -0.86
N GLN A 42 -15.97 5.05 -2.05
CA GLN A 42 -16.81 3.88 -2.29
C GLN A 42 -15.97 2.70 -2.77
N VAL A 43 -14.92 2.97 -3.55
CA VAL A 43 -14.04 1.98 -4.15
C VAL A 43 -12.62 2.22 -3.63
N ILE A 44 -12.09 1.26 -2.89
CA ILE A 44 -10.78 1.34 -2.26
C ILE A 44 -9.89 0.20 -2.77
N ALA A 45 -8.66 0.55 -3.15
CA ALA A 45 -7.65 -0.42 -3.51
C ALA A 45 -6.59 -0.51 -2.41
N THR A 46 -6.21 -1.73 -2.05
CA THR A 46 -5.11 -1.98 -1.13
C THR A 46 -4.30 -3.18 -1.62
N TYR A 47 -3.26 -3.52 -0.91
CA TYR A 47 -2.37 -4.63 -1.28
C TYR A 47 -2.50 -5.77 -0.27
N LEU A 48 -2.04 -6.94 -0.64
CA LEU A 48 -1.97 -8.09 0.26
C LEU A 48 -0.58 -8.06 0.92
N SER A 49 -0.55 -7.72 2.19
CA SER A 49 0.70 -7.41 2.88
C SER A 49 1.56 -8.64 3.19
N PHE A 50 2.89 -8.44 3.15
CA PHE A 50 3.84 -9.38 3.73
C PHE A 50 3.85 -9.21 5.26
N PRO A 51 4.37 -10.21 6.00
CA PRO A 51 4.38 -10.14 7.47
C PRO A 51 5.11 -8.93 8.06
N HIS A 52 6.09 -8.37 7.37
CA HIS A 52 6.84 -7.20 7.85
C HIS A 52 6.14 -5.88 7.56
N GLU A 53 5.10 -5.89 6.74
CA GLU A 53 4.37 -4.69 6.36
C GLU A 53 3.19 -4.43 7.31
N TYR A 54 2.60 -3.23 7.20
CA TYR A 54 1.31 -2.97 7.82
C TYR A 54 0.33 -4.08 7.44
N ASP A 55 -0.38 -4.62 8.43
CA ASP A 55 -1.32 -5.72 8.21
C ASP A 55 -2.57 -5.23 7.46
N THR A 56 -2.58 -5.38 6.15
CA THR A 56 -3.69 -4.91 5.32
C THR A 56 -4.98 -5.69 5.54
N SER A 57 -4.93 -6.87 6.20
CA SER A 57 -6.17 -7.58 6.53
C SER A 57 -7.08 -6.74 7.41
N LEU A 58 -6.50 -5.86 8.25
CA LEU A 58 -7.28 -4.97 9.11
C LEU A 58 -8.11 -4.00 8.27
N LEU A 59 -7.49 -3.39 7.27
CA LEU A 59 -8.19 -2.48 6.36
C LEU A 59 -9.20 -3.23 5.49
N ILE A 60 -8.80 -4.38 4.96
CA ILE A 60 -9.68 -5.20 4.13
C ILE A 60 -10.97 -5.54 4.87
N ASN A 61 -10.84 -6.06 6.09
CA ASN A 61 -12.00 -6.44 6.90
C ASN A 61 -12.86 -5.24 7.25
N GLN A 62 -12.24 -4.10 7.59
CA GLN A 62 -12.97 -2.88 7.93
C GLN A 62 -13.72 -2.32 6.73
N ALA A 63 -13.08 -2.27 5.56
CA ALA A 63 -13.71 -1.74 4.35
C ALA A 63 -14.89 -2.59 3.91
N LEU A 64 -14.78 -3.91 4.00
CA LEU A 64 -15.89 -4.83 3.69
C LEU A 64 -17.03 -4.63 4.67
N LYS A 65 -16.73 -4.47 5.95
CA LYS A 65 -17.73 -4.20 6.99
C LYS A 65 -18.45 -2.88 6.74
N ASP A 66 -17.76 -1.89 6.23
CA ASP A 66 -18.31 -0.58 5.90
C ASP A 66 -19.05 -0.55 4.56
N GLY A 67 -19.13 -1.69 3.89
CA GLY A 67 -19.88 -1.81 2.63
C GLY A 67 -19.16 -1.24 1.41
N LYS A 68 -17.86 -1.06 1.47
CA LYS A 68 -17.08 -0.51 0.37
C LYS A 68 -16.66 -1.62 -0.60
N ARG A 69 -16.49 -1.24 -1.88
CA ARG A 69 -15.92 -2.13 -2.87
C ARG A 69 -14.40 -2.14 -2.69
N LEU A 70 -13.82 -3.33 -2.57
CA LEU A 70 -12.40 -3.49 -2.29
C LEU A 70 -11.68 -4.13 -3.46
N LEU A 71 -10.54 -3.55 -3.83
CA LEU A 71 -9.71 -4.03 -4.93
C LEU A 71 -8.32 -4.39 -4.43
N ILE A 72 -7.70 -5.37 -5.08
CA ILE A 72 -6.32 -5.78 -4.81
C ILE A 72 -5.52 -5.83 -6.11
N PRO A 73 -4.19 -5.68 -6.03
CA PRO A 73 -3.37 -5.54 -7.24
C PRO A 73 -2.97 -6.89 -7.83
N LYS A 74 -2.83 -6.88 -9.15
CA LYS A 74 -2.18 -7.95 -9.90
C LYS A 74 -1.09 -7.34 -10.75
N THR A 75 0.10 -7.90 -10.67
CA THR A 75 1.28 -7.38 -11.35
C THR A 75 1.65 -8.21 -12.58
N TYR A 76 2.19 -7.54 -13.57
CA TYR A 76 2.64 -8.14 -14.82
C TYR A 76 4.08 -7.70 -15.10
N LYS A 77 4.68 -8.24 -16.13
CA LYS A 77 6.02 -7.84 -16.56
C LYS A 77 6.04 -6.37 -16.97
N GLN A 78 7.23 -5.77 -16.98
CA GLN A 78 7.49 -4.39 -17.43
C GLN A 78 6.79 -3.33 -16.59
N GLY A 79 6.54 -3.63 -15.31
CA GLY A 79 5.97 -2.66 -14.38
C GLY A 79 4.47 -2.42 -14.53
N ARG A 80 3.79 -3.24 -15.31
CA ARG A 80 2.34 -3.12 -15.49
C ARG A 80 1.60 -3.70 -14.29
N MET A 81 0.58 -3.00 -13.83
CA MET A 81 -0.25 -3.43 -12.70
C MET A 81 -1.71 -3.05 -12.94
N ILE A 82 -2.59 -3.95 -12.53
CA ILE A 82 -4.04 -3.70 -12.53
C ILE A 82 -4.58 -3.93 -11.13
N PHE A 83 -5.75 -3.40 -10.85
CA PHE A 83 -6.52 -3.73 -9.64
C PHE A 83 -7.78 -4.48 -10.04
N VAL A 84 -8.10 -5.52 -9.29
CA VAL A 84 -9.28 -6.34 -9.53
C VAL A 84 -10.09 -6.46 -8.23
N ASP A 85 -11.36 -6.81 -8.34
CA ASP A 85 -12.20 -7.00 -7.16
C ASP A 85 -11.61 -8.08 -6.24
N TYR A 86 -11.61 -7.79 -4.95
CA TYR A 86 -11.13 -8.73 -3.94
C TYR A 86 -12.09 -9.92 -3.82
N ASP A 87 -11.56 -11.11 -4.02
CA ASP A 87 -12.28 -12.37 -3.86
C ASP A 87 -11.34 -13.33 -3.11
N PRO A 88 -11.56 -13.56 -1.81
CA PRO A 88 -10.66 -14.40 -1.01
C PRO A 88 -10.60 -15.85 -1.49
N GLY A 89 -11.64 -16.32 -2.19
CA GLY A 89 -11.67 -17.66 -2.77
C GLY A 89 -10.89 -17.78 -4.07
N ASN A 90 -10.34 -16.69 -4.59
CA ASN A 90 -9.67 -16.66 -5.90
C ASN A 90 -8.32 -15.97 -5.86
N ILE A 91 -7.57 -16.20 -4.79
CA ILE A 91 -6.22 -15.68 -4.59
C ILE A 91 -5.23 -16.83 -4.77
N VAL A 92 -4.18 -16.59 -5.54
CA VAL A 92 -3.15 -17.59 -5.82
C VAL A 92 -1.78 -17.08 -5.43
N ALA A 93 -0.88 -18.02 -5.07
CA ALA A 93 0.52 -17.68 -4.80
C ALA A 93 1.30 -17.69 -6.11
N THR A 94 2.09 -16.63 -6.33
CA THR A 94 2.99 -16.57 -7.47
C THR A 94 4.30 -17.28 -7.13
N SER A 95 5.17 -17.43 -8.14
CA SER A 95 6.47 -18.10 -7.98
C SER A 95 7.39 -17.40 -6.99
N PHE A 96 7.12 -16.15 -6.66
CA PHE A 96 7.91 -15.36 -5.69
C PHE A 96 7.28 -15.30 -4.31
N GLY A 97 6.23 -16.09 -4.06
CA GLY A 97 5.52 -16.07 -2.79
C GLY A 97 4.56 -14.89 -2.61
N LEU A 98 4.46 -14.03 -3.60
CA LEU A 98 3.50 -12.93 -3.59
C LEU A 98 2.10 -13.47 -3.86
N MET A 99 1.14 -13.09 -3.02
CA MET A 99 -0.26 -13.46 -3.22
C MET A 99 -0.92 -12.48 -4.18
N GLU A 100 -1.60 -13.01 -5.19
CA GLU A 100 -2.27 -12.19 -6.19
C GLU A 100 -3.65 -12.76 -6.55
N PRO A 101 -4.57 -11.94 -7.06
CA PRO A 101 -5.83 -12.45 -7.55
C PRO A 101 -5.63 -13.29 -8.82
N ALA A 102 -6.42 -14.32 -8.99
CA ALA A 102 -6.40 -15.12 -10.20
C ALA A 102 -7.06 -14.40 -11.37
N SER A 103 -8.00 -13.50 -11.10
CA SER A 103 -8.76 -12.77 -12.13
C SER A 103 -7.88 -11.75 -12.86
N ASP A 104 -8.16 -11.56 -14.16
CA ASP A 104 -7.58 -10.52 -15.01
C ASP A 104 -8.56 -9.38 -15.29
N LEU A 105 -9.68 -9.36 -14.62
CA LEU A 105 -10.75 -8.39 -14.87
C LEU A 105 -10.40 -7.05 -14.19
N ALA A 106 -9.62 -6.24 -14.87
CA ALA A 106 -9.18 -4.95 -14.36
C ALA A 106 -10.36 -4.00 -14.14
N VAL A 107 -10.38 -3.35 -12.97
CA VAL A 107 -11.30 -2.25 -12.70
C VAL A 107 -10.67 -0.98 -13.26
N ASP A 108 -11.47 -0.18 -13.95
CA ASP A 108 -10.99 1.05 -14.58
C ASP A 108 -10.42 1.98 -13.49
N LYS A 109 -9.26 2.56 -13.77
CA LYS A 109 -8.57 3.48 -12.85
C LYS A 109 -9.47 4.63 -12.40
N SER A 110 -10.33 5.12 -13.29
CA SER A 110 -11.26 6.21 -12.98
C SER A 110 -12.34 5.85 -11.96
N GLU A 111 -12.56 4.56 -11.71
CA GLU A 111 -13.54 4.10 -10.71
C GLU A 111 -12.95 3.99 -9.32
N ILE A 112 -11.63 4.09 -9.17
CA ILE A 112 -10.97 3.93 -7.87
C ILE A 112 -10.94 5.28 -7.16
N ASP A 113 -11.49 5.33 -5.95
CA ASP A 113 -11.56 6.57 -5.16
C ASP A 113 -10.35 6.78 -4.28
N LEU A 114 -9.82 5.70 -3.71
CA LEU A 114 -8.70 5.74 -2.79
C LEU A 114 -7.78 4.54 -3.02
N ILE A 115 -6.48 4.80 -3.11
CA ILE A 115 -5.48 3.73 -3.14
C ILE A 115 -4.61 3.81 -1.89
N HIS A 116 -4.56 2.69 -1.17
CA HIS A 116 -3.65 2.49 -0.04
C HIS A 116 -2.34 1.93 -0.61
N VAL A 117 -1.29 2.72 -0.54
CA VAL A 117 -0.04 2.50 -1.27
C VAL A 117 1.05 1.94 -0.36
N PRO A 118 1.67 0.81 -0.70
CA PRO A 118 2.80 0.27 0.07
C PRO A 118 4.09 1.00 -0.23
N GLY A 119 5.09 0.81 0.63
CA GLY A 119 6.43 1.32 0.41
C GLY A 119 7.36 0.87 1.52
N VAL A 120 8.65 1.05 1.32
CA VAL A 120 9.67 0.68 2.32
C VAL A 120 10.16 1.90 3.08
N VAL A 121 10.48 2.98 2.38
CA VAL A 121 10.99 4.22 2.99
C VAL A 121 10.15 5.39 2.48
N PHE A 122 9.83 6.32 3.39
CA PHE A 122 9.03 7.50 3.07
C PHE A 122 9.74 8.76 3.54
N ASN A 123 9.69 9.82 2.72
CA ASN A 123 10.16 11.13 3.16
C ASN A 123 8.98 12.00 3.61
N ASP A 124 9.27 13.21 4.08
CA ASP A 124 8.25 14.10 4.64
C ASP A 124 7.25 14.63 3.60
N GLU A 125 7.57 14.50 2.33
CA GLU A 125 6.72 14.96 1.23
C GLU A 125 5.83 13.87 0.64
N GLY A 126 5.89 12.66 1.20
CA GLY A 126 5.07 11.53 0.75
C GLY A 126 5.67 10.72 -0.38
N TYR A 127 6.90 11.02 -0.79
CA TYR A 127 7.63 10.17 -1.73
C TYR A 127 8.12 8.92 -1.03
N ARG A 128 8.28 7.84 -1.80
CA ARG A 128 8.64 6.56 -1.23
C ARG A 128 9.68 5.82 -2.06
N ILE A 129 10.45 5.00 -1.38
CA ILE A 129 11.28 3.97 -1.97
C ILE A 129 10.51 2.67 -1.79
N GLY A 130 10.17 2.01 -2.90
CA GLY A 130 9.48 0.72 -2.87
C GLY A 130 10.47 -0.42 -3.01
N TYR A 131 10.00 -1.53 -3.61
CA TYR A 131 10.82 -2.73 -3.80
C TYR A 131 11.64 -2.70 -5.10
N GLY A 132 11.54 -1.64 -5.89
CA GLY A 132 12.38 -1.41 -7.05
C GLY A 132 11.73 -1.58 -8.42
N ALA A 133 10.52 -2.13 -8.50
CA ALA A 133 9.87 -2.39 -9.78
C ALA A 133 9.08 -1.20 -10.35
N GLY A 134 8.76 -0.21 -9.52
CA GLY A 134 8.09 1.01 -9.95
C GLY A 134 6.62 0.85 -10.33
N TYR A 135 5.96 -0.20 -9.86
CA TYR A 135 4.54 -0.45 -10.19
C TYR A 135 3.64 0.71 -9.81
N TYR A 136 3.79 1.21 -8.59
CA TYR A 136 2.91 2.28 -8.08
C TYR A 136 3.21 3.63 -8.70
N ASP A 137 4.48 3.96 -8.95
CA ASP A 137 4.82 5.23 -9.63
C ASP A 137 4.23 5.28 -11.03
N ARG A 138 4.27 4.16 -11.76
CA ARG A 138 3.66 4.07 -13.08
C ARG A 138 2.14 4.16 -13.00
N PHE A 139 1.53 3.40 -12.10
CA PHE A 139 0.08 3.39 -11.96
C PHE A 139 -0.47 4.76 -11.54
N LEU A 140 0.22 5.42 -10.61
CA LEU A 140 -0.22 6.69 -10.05
C LEU A 140 0.04 7.89 -10.96
N SER A 141 0.86 7.73 -12.01
CA SER A 141 1.26 8.85 -12.88
C SER A 141 0.07 9.57 -13.52
N ASP A 142 -1.03 8.87 -13.75
CA ASP A 142 -2.25 9.43 -14.32
C ASP A 142 -3.49 9.13 -13.47
N PHE A 143 -3.28 8.82 -12.19
CA PHE A 143 -4.37 8.57 -11.25
C PHE A 143 -4.82 9.88 -10.60
N GLU A 144 -6.13 10.16 -10.62
CA GLU A 144 -6.68 11.42 -10.13
C GLU A 144 -7.36 11.31 -8.76
N GLY A 145 -7.47 10.10 -8.19
CA GLY A 145 -8.10 9.88 -6.88
C GLY A 145 -7.19 10.18 -5.70
N GLU A 146 -7.63 9.76 -4.53
CA GLU A 146 -6.88 9.94 -3.29
C GLU A 146 -5.90 8.80 -3.07
N THR A 147 -4.78 9.11 -2.40
CA THR A 147 -3.77 8.12 -2.05
C THR A 147 -3.35 8.29 -0.59
N VAL A 148 -3.10 7.17 0.08
CA VAL A 148 -2.68 7.17 1.48
C VAL A 148 -1.69 6.03 1.71
N SER A 149 -0.73 6.25 2.59
CA SER A 149 0.17 5.19 3.06
C SER A 149 0.16 5.15 4.58
N THR A 150 0.29 3.94 5.13
CA THR A 150 0.46 3.71 6.57
C THR A 150 1.94 3.47 6.82
N VAL A 151 2.55 4.26 7.69
CA VAL A 151 4.00 4.34 7.80
C VAL A 151 4.43 4.18 9.26
N TYR A 152 5.36 3.24 9.50
CA TYR A 152 5.99 3.09 10.80
C TYR A 152 7.10 4.15 10.98
N PRO A 153 7.41 4.53 12.23
CA PRO A 153 8.47 5.51 12.46
C PRO A 153 9.81 5.15 11.81
N CYS A 154 10.19 3.86 11.79
CA CYS A 154 11.44 3.41 11.20
C CYS A 154 11.50 3.56 9.69
N GLN A 155 10.37 3.80 9.03
CA GLN A 155 10.32 3.98 7.58
C GLN A 155 10.55 5.43 7.15
N LYS A 156 10.60 6.38 8.08
CA LYS A 156 10.74 7.80 7.74
C LYS A 156 12.21 8.20 7.66
N HIS A 157 12.64 8.62 6.49
CA HIS A 157 14.00 9.06 6.22
C HIS A 157 14.01 10.14 5.13
N ASP A 158 15.04 10.98 5.15
CA ASP A 158 15.25 11.92 4.07
C ASP A 158 15.88 11.21 2.87
N PHE A 159 15.41 11.52 1.69
CA PHE A 159 16.03 11.10 0.43
C PHE A 159 15.50 11.96 -0.70
N GLN A 160 16.20 11.96 -1.83
CA GLN A 160 15.76 12.70 -3.01
C GLN A 160 14.95 11.79 -3.92
N PRO A 161 13.72 12.17 -4.27
CA PRO A 161 12.94 11.40 -5.23
C PRO A 161 13.49 11.55 -6.63
N ASP A 162 13.21 10.56 -7.48
CA ASP A 162 13.48 10.66 -8.91
C ASP A 162 12.36 11.46 -9.58
N SER A 163 12.63 11.99 -10.79
CA SER A 163 11.68 12.86 -11.48
C SER A 163 10.35 12.21 -11.83
N TYR A 164 10.32 10.87 -11.92
CA TYR A 164 9.11 10.10 -12.24
C TYR A 164 8.39 9.57 -11.00
N ASP A 165 8.92 9.80 -9.80
CA ASP A 165 8.28 9.35 -8.56
C ASP A 165 7.03 10.18 -8.27
N ILE A 166 5.99 9.50 -7.81
CA ILE A 166 4.71 10.13 -7.48
C ILE A 166 4.47 10.01 -5.97
N PRO A 167 4.34 11.13 -5.25
CA PRO A 167 4.10 11.08 -3.82
C PRO A 167 2.65 10.68 -3.51
N VAL A 168 2.43 10.08 -2.34
CA VAL A 168 1.06 9.91 -1.84
C VAL A 168 0.57 11.24 -1.27
N LYS A 169 -0.74 11.44 -1.31
CA LYS A 169 -1.35 12.68 -0.81
C LYS A 169 -1.39 12.74 0.70
N GLU A 170 -1.53 11.59 1.36
CA GLU A 170 -1.60 11.52 2.82
C GLU A 170 -0.73 10.39 3.36
N VAL A 171 -0.07 10.66 4.48
CA VAL A 171 0.72 9.68 5.22
C VAL A 171 0.15 9.58 6.63
N VAL A 172 -0.23 8.37 7.01
CA VAL A 172 -0.70 8.07 8.37
C VAL A 172 0.46 7.41 9.11
N THR A 173 0.83 7.98 10.22
CA THR A 173 1.95 7.48 11.02
C THR A 173 1.65 7.62 12.51
N CYS A 174 2.42 6.94 13.34
CA CYS A 174 2.39 7.12 14.79
C CYS A 174 3.69 7.79 15.25
N LYS A 175 3.67 8.34 16.44
CA LYS A 175 4.84 8.98 17.03
C LYS A 175 5.62 8.01 17.92
#